data_4a45b04070a99e04af4a8ff64014034f
#
_entry.id   4a45b04070a99e04af4a8ff64014034f
#
_cell.length_a   1.000
_cell.length_b   1.000
_cell.length_c   1.000
_cell.angle_alpha   90.00
_cell.angle_beta   90.00
_cell.angle_gamma   90.00
#
_symmetry.space_group_name_H-M   'P 1'
#
loop_
_entity.id
_entity.type
_entity.pdbx_description
1 polymer ?
#
loop_
_entity_poly.entity_id
_entity_poly.type
_entity_poly.pdbx_seq_one_letter_code
_entity_poly.pdbx_strand_id
1 'polypeptide(L)'
;MYVKTTSLATLGVLATKAAALDNGFGRTPPMGFNTYNPAACTINQTFVRDSINAFADKGFGAAGYNIFGLDCGWQGTQRQSNGSITYDAGAFPDGILPLSKLANSKGFVXKWGMYTDQGVNACDTGVDRPGSLNHEKQDAAQLAGWNVAYMKVDNCYITAGDNAPKDPRTDFPSRYGAFSNAIQQVGIKGMLVCQWGTPYSSPSGLQGPAEWTPPLSTSFRVSDDITQGWASVSRIYNEAINVNLRGLNGPGHFSDMDLLEVGEPGMTTDEQASHFAIWAMFKSPLMVSTRISTMSSSTQAILQNKGLIAINQDSLGQPVVLTQRFTGDNDQFAGPLANGDVAVLLVDLSNTKRTLGINFSALNISSATVTDLWTGKVVSSANNYFTTVNGHGSVALRLSNVKKSTPAAPKLNYYEAEAGQFAGSAGVASCSGCSGGKKVGNVGNGNGNTLTFSGIRTSQATQDVRFDYIDCEIGYAFSGGYGNVRGASISVNGGAAQSVSFPLTGYNWDKDVTKGFLVRLSGFKTSGDNTITISGLSSVSPYAPDFDRIGVVA
;
A
#
# COMPACT_ATOMS: atom_id res chain seq x y z
N MET A 1 -33.15 39.27 6.09
CA MET A 1 -32.06 39.27 5.12
C MET A 1 -31.30 37.99 5.32
N TYR A 2 -31.56 36.96 4.49
CA TYR A 2 -30.89 35.65 4.61
C TYR A 2 -29.60 35.66 3.81
N VAL A 3 -28.50 35.44 4.49
CA VAL A 3 -27.19 35.28 3.85
C VAL A 3 -27.08 33.80 3.46
N LYS A 4 -27.09 33.53 2.17
CA LYS A 4 -26.80 32.18 1.65
C LYS A 4 -25.30 31.92 1.75
N THR A 5 -24.92 31.00 2.61
CA THR A 5 -23.57 30.43 2.63
C THR A 5 -23.43 29.51 1.42
N THR A 6 -22.66 29.94 0.44
CA THR A 6 -22.24 29.08 -0.68
C THR A 6 -21.10 28.18 -0.21
N SER A 7 -21.41 26.90 -0.01
CA SER A 7 -20.38 25.89 0.17
C SER A 7 -19.60 25.74 -1.14
N LEU A 8 -18.29 25.91 -1.08
CA LEU A 8 -17.41 25.52 -2.20
C LEU A 8 -17.48 24.00 -2.31
N ALA A 9 -18.28 23.55 -3.25
CA ALA A 9 -18.23 22.14 -3.65
C ALA A 9 -16.96 21.93 -4.47
N THR A 10 -16.04 21.20 -3.93
CA THR A 10 -14.97 20.58 -4.72
C THR A 10 -15.66 19.64 -5.70
N LEU A 11 -15.64 20.00 -6.99
CA LEU A 11 -16.02 19.07 -8.03
C LEU A 11 -14.94 17.98 -8.10
N GLY A 12 -15.09 17.00 -7.25
CA GLY A 12 -14.41 15.74 -7.45
C GLY A 12 -15.07 15.04 -8.63
N VAL A 13 -14.32 14.64 -9.61
CA VAL A 13 -14.78 13.69 -10.61
C VAL A 13 -15.21 12.45 -9.84
N LEU A 14 -16.50 12.22 -9.75
CA LEU A 14 -17.07 10.98 -9.24
C LEU A 14 -16.78 9.90 -10.28
N ALA A 15 -15.57 9.36 -10.27
CA ALA A 15 -15.38 8.04 -10.80
C ALA A 15 -16.34 7.15 -9.99
N THR A 16 -17.28 6.52 -10.66
CA THR A 16 -18.16 5.55 -10.01
C THR A 16 -17.26 4.41 -9.51
N LYS A 17 -16.93 4.45 -8.22
CA LYS A 17 -16.19 3.35 -7.58
C LYS A 17 -17.05 2.10 -7.70
N ALA A 18 -16.46 1.01 -8.16
CA ALA A 18 -17.13 -0.28 -8.08
C ALA A 18 -17.51 -0.53 -6.62
N ALA A 19 -18.74 -0.96 -6.39
CA ALA A 19 -19.20 -1.21 -5.03
C ALA A 19 -18.38 -2.34 -4.41
N ALA A 20 -17.87 -2.10 -3.23
CA ALA A 20 -17.12 -3.12 -2.48
C ALA A 20 -18.01 -4.30 -2.12
N LEU A 21 -17.42 -5.47 -2.00
CA LEU A 21 -18.11 -6.70 -1.64
C LEU A 21 -18.56 -6.63 -0.16
N ASP A 22 -19.83 -6.35 0.08
CA ASP A 22 -20.38 -6.21 1.44
C ASP A 22 -21.03 -7.52 1.88
N ASN A 23 -20.21 -8.53 2.19
CA ASN A 23 -20.68 -9.84 2.63
C ASN A 23 -20.45 -10.08 4.14
N GLY A 24 -20.08 -9.02 4.87
CA GLY A 24 -19.81 -9.06 6.30
C GLY A 24 -18.39 -9.41 6.68
N PHE A 25 -17.53 -9.78 5.72
CA PHE A 25 -16.09 -9.96 5.91
C PHE A 25 -15.38 -8.67 5.47
N GLY A 26 -14.19 -8.40 6.02
CA GLY A 26 -13.41 -7.25 5.55
C GLY A 26 -13.94 -5.89 5.99
N ARG A 27 -14.67 -5.81 7.09
CA ARG A 27 -15.05 -4.50 7.66
C ARG A 27 -13.84 -3.78 8.26
N THR A 28 -12.87 -4.56 8.75
CA THR A 28 -11.53 -4.10 9.10
C THR A 28 -10.53 -5.01 8.38
N PRO A 29 -9.27 -4.58 8.24
CA PRO A 29 -8.27 -5.41 7.54
C PRO A 29 -8.11 -6.78 8.20
N PRO A 30 -7.92 -7.85 7.41
CA PRO A 30 -7.60 -9.17 7.97
C PRO A 30 -6.35 -9.13 8.86
N MET A 31 -6.36 -9.91 9.94
CA MET A 31 -5.20 -10.09 10.82
C MET A 31 -5.00 -11.57 11.10
N GLY A 32 -3.79 -12.06 10.88
CA GLY A 32 -3.57 -13.49 11.06
C GLY A 32 -2.14 -13.94 10.89
N PHE A 33 -2.00 -15.22 10.61
CA PHE A 33 -0.75 -15.90 10.33
C PHE A 33 -0.81 -16.52 8.94
N ASN A 34 0.32 -16.55 8.25
CA ASN A 34 0.48 -17.24 6.96
C ASN A 34 1.75 -18.09 7.03
N THR A 35 1.71 -19.31 6.51
CA THR A 35 2.79 -20.28 6.62
C THR A 35 3.94 -20.06 5.64
N TYR A 36 3.86 -19.10 4.71
CA TYR A 36 4.78 -18.99 3.57
C TYR A 36 6.24 -18.74 4.00
N ASN A 37 6.54 -17.61 4.67
CA ASN A 37 7.94 -17.26 4.93
C ASN A 37 8.69 -18.32 5.75
N PRO A 38 8.09 -18.89 6.83
CA PRO A 38 8.85 -19.88 7.61
C PRO A 38 9.05 -21.23 6.93
N ALA A 39 8.33 -21.53 5.82
CA ALA A 39 8.38 -22.87 5.24
C ALA A 39 8.23 -22.92 3.71
N ALA A 40 7.98 -21.80 3.07
CA ALA A 40 7.65 -21.72 1.64
C ALA A 40 6.52 -22.73 1.32
N CYS A 41 6.63 -23.49 0.24
CA CYS A 41 5.67 -24.52 -0.10
C CYS A 41 6.07 -25.92 0.44
N THR A 42 7.01 -25.97 1.42
CA THR A 42 7.46 -27.24 2.03
C THR A 42 6.86 -27.35 3.43
N ILE A 43 5.55 -27.59 3.47
CA ILE A 43 4.79 -27.64 4.73
C ILE A 43 4.27 -29.06 4.98
N ASN A 44 4.02 -29.36 6.24
CA ASN A 44 3.43 -30.63 6.63
C ASN A 44 2.57 -30.46 7.88
N GLN A 45 1.81 -31.49 8.20
CA GLN A 45 0.85 -31.50 9.30
C GLN A 45 1.49 -31.12 10.65
N THR A 46 2.70 -31.62 10.92
CA THR A 46 3.39 -31.35 12.19
C THR A 46 3.77 -29.87 12.28
N PHE A 47 4.38 -29.31 11.22
CA PHE A 47 4.73 -27.90 11.17
C PHE A 47 3.50 -27.02 11.38
N VAL A 48 2.39 -27.32 10.70
CA VAL A 48 1.16 -26.52 10.78
C VAL A 48 0.57 -26.59 12.19
N ARG A 49 0.46 -27.79 12.75
CA ARG A 49 -0.04 -28.01 14.12
C ARG A 49 0.78 -27.22 15.15
N ASP A 50 2.10 -27.32 15.04
CA ASP A 50 3.02 -26.70 15.99
C ASP A 50 2.97 -25.16 15.86
N SER A 51 2.80 -24.66 14.62
CA SER A 51 2.63 -23.22 14.37
C SER A 51 1.30 -22.71 14.96
N ILE A 52 0.20 -23.44 14.82
CA ILE A 52 -1.10 -23.09 15.44
C ILE A 52 -0.93 -22.95 16.95
N ASN A 53 -0.31 -23.96 17.59
CA ASN A 53 -0.10 -23.94 19.04
C ASN A 53 0.78 -22.78 19.46
N ALA A 54 1.93 -22.58 18.80
CA ALA A 54 2.87 -21.51 19.14
C ALA A 54 2.22 -20.12 18.98
N PHE A 55 1.42 -19.92 17.91
CA PHE A 55 0.74 -18.67 17.66
C PHE A 55 -0.28 -18.36 18.76
N ALA A 56 -1.02 -19.36 19.19
CA ALA A 56 -1.96 -19.22 20.32
C ALA A 56 -1.22 -18.97 21.65
N ASP A 57 -0.20 -19.79 21.93
CA ASP A 57 0.52 -19.75 23.21
C ASP A 57 1.26 -18.42 23.40
N LYS A 58 1.71 -17.78 22.31
CA LYS A 58 2.34 -16.43 22.38
C LYS A 58 1.31 -15.31 22.45
N GLY A 59 0.00 -15.62 22.53
CA GLY A 59 -1.05 -14.62 22.78
C GLY A 59 -1.48 -13.82 21.55
N PHE A 60 -1.18 -14.27 20.34
CA PHE A 60 -1.57 -13.54 19.13
C PHE A 60 -3.10 -13.41 19.00
N GLY A 61 -3.85 -14.45 19.38
CA GLY A 61 -5.31 -14.38 19.42
C GLY A 61 -5.83 -13.22 20.30
N ALA A 62 -5.25 -13.08 21.50
CA ALA A 62 -5.61 -11.99 22.42
C ALA A 62 -5.21 -10.61 21.89
N ALA A 63 -4.20 -10.54 21.01
CA ALA A 63 -3.79 -9.31 20.36
C ALA A 63 -4.68 -8.94 19.14
N GLY A 64 -5.62 -9.82 18.76
CA GLY A 64 -6.57 -9.55 17.68
C GLY A 64 -6.35 -10.37 16.40
N TYR A 65 -5.29 -11.15 16.34
CA TYR A 65 -5.00 -12.00 15.18
C TYR A 65 -5.95 -13.20 15.19
N ASN A 66 -6.80 -13.30 14.20
CA ASN A 66 -7.90 -14.29 14.23
C ASN A 66 -7.96 -15.20 12.99
N ILE A 67 -7.05 -15.04 12.04
CA ILE A 67 -6.95 -15.91 10.86
C ILE A 67 -5.69 -16.78 11.01
N PHE A 68 -5.79 -18.06 10.66
CA PHE A 68 -4.62 -18.92 10.48
C PHE A 68 -4.64 -19.41 9.03
N GLY A 69 -3.70 -18.93 8.22
CA GLY A 69 -3.64 -19.17 6.79
C GLY A 69 -2.59 -20.20 6.41
N LEU A 70 -3.03 -21.23 5.73
CA LEU A 70 -2.19 -22.29 5.15
C LEU A 70 -1.87 -21.88 3.70
N ASP A 71 -0.62 -21.56 3.41
CA ASP A 71 -0.17 -21.14 2.09
C ASP A 71 0.12 -22.37 1.20
N CYS A 72 0.84 -22.21 0.10
CA CYS A 72 1.10 -23.25 -0.91
C CYS A 72 1.72 -24.51 -0.31
N GLY A 73 1.72 -25.61 -1.08
CA GLY A 73 2.35 -26.87 -0.72
C GLY A 73 1.44 -27.88 -0.03
N TRP A 74 0.19 -27.51 0.25
CA TRP A 74 -0.76 -28.46 0.89
C TRP A 74 -1.46 -29.35 -0.13
N GLN A 75 -1.58 -28.92 -1.39
CA GLN A 75 -2.36 -29.62 -2.41
C GLN A 75 -1.69 -30.96 -2.78
N GLY A 76 -2.50 -31.95 -3.02
CA GLY A 76 -2.07 -33.19 -3.69
C GLY A 76 -1.82 -32.92 -5.18
N THR A 77 -1.06 -33.79 -5.82
CA THR A 77 -0.72 -33.63 -7.24
C THR A 77 -1.82 -34.12 -8.18
N GLN A 78 -2.82 -34.78 -7.65
CA GLN A 78 -3.94 -35.34 -8.44
C GLN A 78 -5.27 -34.89 -7.84
N ARG A 79 -6.24 -34.62 -8.71
CA ARG A 79 -7.61 -34.32 -8.28
C ARG A 79 -8.36 -35.63 -7.96
N GLN A 80 -9.43 -35.49 -7.19
CA GLN A 80 -10.37 -36.61 -6.96
C GLN A 80 -11.12 -36.95 -8.26
N SER A 81 -11.78 -38.10 -8.29
CA SER A 81 -12.55 -38.55 -9.47
C SER A 81 -13.69 -37.60 -9.82
N ASN A 82 -14.21 -36.83 -8.84
CA ASN A 82 -15.24 -35.82 -9.08
C ASN A 82 -14.66 -34.47 -9.51
N GLY A 83 -13.33 -34.36 -9.70
CA GLY A 83 -12.64 -33.17 -10.14
C GLY A 83 -12.20 -32.24 -9.02
N SER A 84 -12.55 -32.50 -7.75
CA SER A 84 -12.19 -31.60 -6.65
C SER A 84 -10.71 -31.72 -6.26
N ILE A 85 -10.18 -30.65 -5.72
CA ILE A 85 -8.79 -30.56 -5.25
C ILE A 85 -8.59 -31.51 -4.05
N THR A 86 -7.38 -32.07 -3.93
CA THR A 86 -7.00 -32.93 -2.80
C THR A 86 -5.86 -32.27 -2.00
N TYR A 87 -5.57 -32.86 -0.87
CA TYR A 87 -4.37 -32.54 -0.09
C TYR A 87 -3.29 -33.62 -0.29
N ASP A 88 -2.04 -33.23 -0.02
CA ASP A 88 -0.91 -34.17 -0.07
C ASP A 88 -0.99 -35.12 1.14
N ALA A 89 -1.40 -36.38 0.91
CA ALA A 89 -1.58 -37.33 1.99
C ALA A 89 -0.25 -37.73 2.65
N GLY A 90 0.88 -37.56 1.98
CA GLY A 90 2.19 -37.80 2.59
C GLY A 90 2.55 -36.70 3.59
N ALA A 91 2.25 -35.45 3.26
CA ALA A 91 2.49 -34.29 4.14
C ALA A 91 1.41 -34.15 5.22
N PHE A 92 0.17 -34.55 4.93
CA PHE A 92 -1.00 -34.36 5.80
C PHE A 92 -1.74 -35.70 5.98
N PRO A 93 -1.14 -36.68 6.67
CA PRO A 93 -1.75 -38.03 6.78
C PRO A 93 -3.13 -38.04 7.45
N ASP A 94 -3.44 -37.09 8.33
CA ASP A 94 -4.75 -37.01 8.97
C ASP A 94 -5.70 -36.04 8.22
N GLY A 95 -5.23 -35.46 7.12
CA GLY A 95 -5.99 -34.50 6.31
C GLY A 95 -6.01 -33.07 6.89
N ILE A 96 -6.76 -32.20 6.23
CA ILE A 96 -6.81 -30.76 6.55
C ILE A 96 -7.80 -30.46 7.70
N LEU A 97 -8.92 -31.17 7.74
CA LEU A 97 -10.01 -30.89 8.69
C LEU A 97 -9.58 -30.92 10.17
N PRO A 98 -8.73 -31.85 10.63
CA PRO A 98 -8.26 -31.83 12.02
C PRO A 98 -7.48 -30.55 12.35
N LEU A 99 -6.72 -30.00 11.40
CA LEU A 99 -5.95 -28.76 11.62
C LEU A 99 -6.87 -27.53 11.73
N SER A 100 -7.91 -27.45 10.88
CA SER A 100 -8.88 -26.36 10.98
C SER A 100 -9.66 -26.43 12.30
N LYS A 101 -10.00 -27.64 12.77
CA LYS A 101 -10.64 -27.83 14.08
C LYS A 101 -9.71 -27.41 15.21
N LEU A 102 -8.42 -27.74 15.13
CA LEU A 102 -7.43 -27.31 16.13
C LEU A 102 -7.33 -25.77 16.14
N ALA A 103 -7.20 -25.14 14.99
CA ALA A 103 -7.15 -23.68 14.90
C ALA A 103 -8.40 -23.04 15.54
N ASN A 104 -9.58 -23.59 15.25
CA ASN A 104 -10.83 -23.12 15.86
C ASN A 104 -10.80 -23.27 17.39
N SER A 105 -10.30 -24.39 17.91
CA SER A 105 -10.25 -24.63 19.36
C SER A 105 -9.28 -23.71 20.09
N LYS A 106 -8.31 -23.14 19.35
CA LYS A 106 -7.32 -22.18 19.87
C LYS A 106 -7.79 -20.72 19.73
N GLY A 107 -9.01 -20.49 19.24
CA GLY A 107 -9.57 -19.14 19.13
C GLY A 107 -9.53 -18.52 17.74
N PHE A 108 -9.01 -19.22 16.73
CA PHE A 108 -9.01 -18.75 15.34
C PHE A 108 -10.28 -19.24 14.64
N VAL A 109 -11.42 -18.87 15.26
CA VAL A 109 -12.72 -19.43 14.89
C VAL A 109 -13.24 -18.79 13.60
N UNK A 110 -13.40 -19.75 12.61
CA UNK A 110 -13.92 -19.44 11.56
C UNK A 110 -13.16 -18.66 10.72
N LYS A 111 -12.08 -18.86 11.09
CA LYS A 111 -11.15 -18.06 10.29
C LYS A 111 -9.95 -18.90 9.84
N TRP A 112 -10.19 -20.14 9.54
CA TRP A 112 -9.22 -20.99 8.86
C TRP A 112 -9.06 -20.50 7.43
N GLY A 113 -7.84 -20.14 7.05
CA GLY A 113 -7.51 -19.66 5.71
C GLY A 113 -6.74 -20.69 4.91
N MET A 114 -6.95 -20.70 3.61
CA MET A 114 -6.18 -21.58 2.71
C MET A 114 -5.80 -20.82 1.43
N TYR A 115 -4.93 -21.44 0.67
CA TYR A 115 -4.35 -20.91 -0.56
C TYR A 115 -4.85 -21.72 -1.76
N THR A 116 -5.07 -21.06 -2.87
CA THR A 116 -5.15 -21.70 -4.18
C THR A 116 -4.64 -20.71 -5.24
N ASP A 117 -4.73 -21.11 -6.49
CA ASP A 117 -4.32 -20.30 -7.64
C ASP A 117 -5.46 -20.26 -8.65
N GLN A 118 -5.63 -19.15 -9.33
CA GLN A 118 -6.59 -19.03 -10.43
C GLN A 118 -5.94 -19.34 -11.78
N GLY A 119 -5.02 -20.27 -11.79
CA GLY A 119 -4.41 -20.89 -12.95
C GLY A 119 -4.59 -22.39 -12.96
N VAL A 120 -4.01 -23.06 -13.94
CA VAL A 120 -4.08 -24.53 -14.06
C VAL A 120 -3.25 -25.22 -12.98
N ASN A 121 -2.15 -24.58 -12.54
CA ASN A 121 -1.31 -25.06 -11.43
C ASN A 121 -1.15 -23.95 -10.40
N ALA A 122 -0.81 -24.34 -9.18
CA ALA A 122 -0.44 -23.44 -8.09
C ALA A 122 0.97 -22.88 -8.29
N CYS A 123 1.30 -21.78 -7.61
CA CYS A 123 2.64 -21.18 -7.61
C CYS A 123 3.59 -21.98 -6.71
N ASP A 124 3.75 -23.26 -6.99
CA ASP A 124 4.63 -24.16 -6.23
C ASP A 124 5.78 -24.59 -7.15
N THR A 125 6.98 -24.13 -6.86
CA THR A 125 8.14 -24.43 -7.69
C THR A 125 8.60 -25.88 -7.49
N GLY A 126 8.69 -26.61 -8.57
CA GLY A 126 9.22 -27.98 -8.58
C GLY A 126 8.20 -29.09 -8.36
N VAL A 127 6.94 -28.74 -8.08
CA VAL A 127 5.87 -29.73 -7.97
C VAL A 127 4.62 -29.22 -8.69
N ASP A 128 4.09 -29.99 -9.63
CA ASP A 128 2.87 -29.65 -10.35
C ASP A 128 1.64 -29.93 -9.47
N ARG A 129 1.23 -28.93 -8.71
CA ARG A 129 0.02 -29.02 -7.87
C ARG A 129 -1.12 -28.25 -8.55
N PRO A 130 -2.33 -28.79 -8.64
CA PRO A 130 -3.42 -28.13 -9.34
C PRO A 130 -3.81 -26.78 -8.74
N GLY A 131 -4.00 -25.77 -9.60
CA GLY A 131 -4.76 -24.57 -9.27
C GLY A 131 -6.25 -24.80 -9.47
N SER A 132 -7.09 -23.79 -9.26
CA SER A 132 -8.55 -23.96 -9.27
C SER A 132 -9.20 -23.59 -10.61
N LEU A 133 -8.45 -23.15 -11.60
CA LEU A 133 -9.00 -22.72 -12.88
C LEU A 133 -9.81 -23.85 -13.52
N ASN A 134 -11.07 -23.57 -13.87
CA ASN A 134 -12.05 -24.49 -14.46
C ASN A 134 -12.54 -25.60 -13.48
N HIS A 135 -12.19 -25.49 -12.18
CA HIS A 135 -12.66 -26.41 -11.13
C HIS A 135 -13.22 -25.66 -9.92
N GLU A 136 -13.58 -24.38 -10.12
CA GLU A 136 -13.92 -23.46 -9.03
C GLU A 136 -15.02 -24.00 -8.11
N LYS A 137 -16.08 -24.61 -8.69
CA LYS A 137 -17.22 -25.12 -7.89
C LYS A 137 -16.85 -26.34 -7.07
N GLN A 138 -16.13 -27.28 -7.68
CA GLN A 138 -15.70 -28.50 -6.99
C GLN A 138 -14.74 -28.16 -5.85
N ASP A 139 -13.79 -27.25 -6.12
CA ASP A 139 -12.81 -26.83 -5.14
C ASP A 139 -13.46 -26.04 -3.99
N ALA A 140 -14.37 -25.11 -4.31
CA ALA A 140 -15.11 -24.36 -3.29
C ALA A 140 -15.87 -25.30 -2.34
N ALA A 141 -16.54 -26.32 -2.89
CA ALA A 141 -17.26 -27.28 -2.06
C ALA A 141 -16.30 -28.07 -1.14
N GLN A 142 -15.16 -28.48 -1.67
CA GLN A 142 -14.13 -29.20 -0.88
C GLN A 142 -13.57 -28.32 0.23
N LEU A 143 -13.24 -27.05 -0.09
CA LEU A 143 -12.71 -26.09 0.88
C LEU A 143 -13.71 -25.80 1.99
N ALA A 144 -14.98 -25.64 1.65
CA ALA A 144 -16.04 -25.47 2.66
C ALA A 144 -16.12 -26.67 3.60
N GLY A 145 -15.93 -27.90 3.07
CA GLY A 145 -15.86 -29.11 3.87
C GLY A 145 -14.71 -29.15 4.88
N TRP A 146 -13.68 -28.34 4.65
CA TRP A 146 -12.54 -28.19 5.57
C TRP A 146 -12.68 -26.95 6.48
N ASN A 147 -13.86 -26.33 6.52
CA ASN A 147 -14.18 -25.14 7.34
C ASN A 147 -13.38 -23.89 6.92
N VAL A 148 -13.03 -23.78 5.64
CA VAL A 148 -12.32 -22.59 5.15
C VAL A 148 -13.25 -21.37 5.21
N ALA A 149 -12.71 -20.24 5.65
CA ALA A 149 -13.44 -18.96 5.73
C ALA A 149 -12.71 -17.83 4.98
N TYR A 150 -11.45 -18.04 4.61
CA TYR A 150 -10.61 -17.05 3.94
C TYR A 150 -9.72 -17.73 2.90
N MET A 151 -9.64 -17.16 1.70
CA MET A 151 -8.83 -17.70 0.62
C MET A 151 -7.80 -16.66 0.15
N LYS A 152 -6.54 -17.08 0.03
CA LYS A 152 -5.53 -16.39 -0.79
C LYS A 152 -5.56 -17.04 -2.18
N VAL A 153 -5.78 -16.24 -3.23
CA VAL A 153 -5.95 -16.76 -4.59
C VAL A 153 -4.88 -16.14 -5.48
N ASP A 154 -3.93 -16.96 -5.87
CA ASP A 154 -2.71 -16.51 -6.57
C ASP A 154 -2.91 -16.41 -8.09
N ASN A 155 -1.82 -16.18 -8.85
CA ASN A 155 -1.86 -15.74 -10.25
C ASN A 155 -0.81 -16.44 -11.14
N CYS A 156 -0.43 -17.67 -10.84
CA CYS A 156 0.51 -18.41 -11.66
C CYS A 156 -0.22 -19.23 -12.72
N TYR A 157 0.48 -19.67 -13.73
CA TYR A 157 0.08 -20.74 -14.65
C TYR A 157 -1.34 -20.60 -15.22
N ILE A 158 -1.66 -19.48 -15.90
CA ILE A 158 -2.90 -19.38 -16.67
C ILE A 158 -2.99 -20.57 -17.66
N THR A 159 -1.86 -20.92 -18.27
CA THR A 159 -1.66 -22.14 -19.05
C THR A 159 -0.44 -22.85 -18.49
N ALA A 160 -0.22 -24.09 -18.92
CA ALA A 160 0.92 -24.88 -18.45
C ALA A 160 2.28 -24.22 -18.65
N GLY A 161 2.40 -23.35 -19.68
CA GLY A 161 3.65 -22.65 -19.98
C GLY A 161 3.75 -21.23 -19.42
N ASP A 162 2.71 -20.73 -18.78
CA ASP A 162 2.62 -19.31 -18.37
C ASP A 162 2.83 -19.20 -16.85
N ASN A 163 4.07 -19.04 -16.46
CA ASN A 163 4.43 -18.96 -15.05
C ASN A 163 4.75 -17.52 -14.68
N ALA A 164 3.92 -16.86 -13.93
CA ALA A 164 4.05 -15.49 -13.42
C ALA A 164 3.64 -14.44 -14.46
N PRO A 165 2.40 -14.04 -14.48
CA PRO A 165 1.92 -12.99 -15.37
C PRO A 165 2.51 -11.63 -14.97
N LYS A 166 3.21 -11.01 -15.90
CA LYS A 166 3.88 -9.71 -15.69
C LYS A 166 3.26 -8.63 -16.56
N ASP A 167 2.59 -9.02 -17.64
CA ASP A 167 2.01 -8.10 -18.60
C ASP A 167 0.52 -7.92 -18.32
N PRO A 168 -0.08 -6.84 -18.84
CA PRO A 168 -1.51 -6.63 -18.66
C PRO A 168 -2.33 -7.82 -19.18
N ARG A 169 -3.36 -8.18 -18.43
CA ARG A 169 -4.25 -9.31 -18.74
C ARG A 169 -5.66 -8.81 -18.99
N THR A 170 -6.38 -9.48 -19.88
CA THR A 170 -7.76 -9.13 -20.20
C THR A 170 -8.78 -10.00 -19.47
N ASP A 171 -8.35 -11.06 -18.82
CA ASP A 171 -9.22 -12.06 -18.22
C ASP A 171 -9.31 -12.02 -16.68
N PHE A 172 -8.57 -11.12 -16.02
CA PHE A 172 -8.51 -11.08 -14.55
C PHE A 172 -9.90 -11.04 -13.90
N PRO A 173 -10.79 -10.10 -14.27
CA PRO A 173 -12.11 -10.05 -13.60
C PRO A 173 -12.94 -11.31 -13.81
N SER A 174 -12.86 -11.95 -14.98
CA SER A 174 -13.63 -13.17 -15.24
C SER A 174 -13.05 -14.38 -14.49
N ARG A 175 -11.72 -14.54 -14.49
CA ARG A 175 -11.05 -15.66 -13.81
C ARG A 175 -11.29 -15.59 -12.29
N TYR A 176 -10.92 -14.46 -11.68
CA TYR A 176 -11.09 -14.29 -10.23
C TYR A 176 -12.57 -14.25 -9.85
N GLY A 177 -13.42 -13.70 -10.72
CA GLY A 177 -14.87 -13.66 -10.50
C GLY A 177 -15.49 -15.05 -10.46
N ALA A 178 -15.03 -15.96 -11.31
CA ALA A 178 -15.52 -17.36 -11.29
C ALA A 178 -15.26 -18.01 -9.93
N PHE A 179 -14.06 -17.86 -9.38
CA PHE A 179 -13.72 -18.44 -8.07
C PHE A 179 -14.45 -17.70 -6.94
N SER A 180 -14.51 -16.37 -6.99
CA SER A 180 -15.24 -15.56 -6.00
C SER A 180 -16.70 -16.02 -5.91
N ASN A 181 -17.38 -16.15 -7.05
CA ASN A 181 -18.78 -16.61 -7.09
C ASN A 181 -18.92 -18.01 -6.48
N ALA A 182 -18.00 -18.90 -6.79
CA ALA A 182 -18.07 -20.29 -6.30
C ALA A 182 -17.91 -20.36 -4.78
N ILE A 183 -16.93 -19.64 -4.22
CA ILE A 183 -16.69 -19.69 -2.77
C ILE A 183 -17.82 -19.00 -1.98
N GLN A 184 -18.39 -17.92 -2.52
CA GLN A 184 -19.52 -17.25 -1.87
C GLN A 184 -20.76 -18.14 -1.81
N GLN A 185 -21.01 -18.95 -2.84
CA GLN A 185 -22.15 -19.88 -2.87
C GLN A 185 -22.06 -20.94 -1.76
N VAL A 186 -20.87 -21.26 -1.31
CA VAL A 186 -20.68 -22.24 -0.22
C VAL A 186 -20.39 -21.56 1.14
N GLY A 187 -20.51 -20.22 1.21
CA GLY A 187 -20.41 -19.49 2.47
C GLY A 187 -19.00 -19.04 2.85
N ILE A 188 -18.00 -19.21 2.00
CA ILE A 188 -16.64 -18.68 2.24
C ILE A 188 -16.66 -17.21 1.84
N LYS A 189 -16.38 -16.30 2.77
CA LYS A 189 -16.59 -14.86 2.60
C LYS A 189 -15.31 -14.06 2.38
N GLY A 190 -14.20 -14.50 2.95
CA GLY A 190 -12.92 -13.79 2.83
C GLY A 190 -12.15 -14.23 1.59
N MET A 191 -11.66 -13.25 0.81
CA MET A 191 -10.83 -13.55 -0.35
C MET A 191 -9.81 -12.44 -0.57
N LEU A 192 -8.55 -12.84 -0.73
CA LEU A 192 -7.47 -11.99 -1.22
C LEU A 192 -7.23 -12.33 -2.69
N VAL A 193 -7.38 -11.36 -3.56
CA VAL A 193 -6.91 -11.47 -4.95
C VAL A 193 -5.41 -11.17 -4.95
N CYS A 194 -4.59 -12.20 -5.14
CA CYS A 194 -3.13 -12.12 -5.10
C CYS A 194 -2.58 -12.17 -6.53
N GLN A 195 -2.86 -11.13 -7.34
CA GLN A 195 -2.45 -11.12 -8.75
C GLN A 195 -1.23 -10.22 -9.01
N TRP A 196 -0.45 -9.90 -7.96
CA TRP A 196 0.87 -9.28 -8.04
C TRP A 196 0.88 -7.85 -8.55
N GLY A 197 -0.22 -7.11 -8.37
CA GLY A 197 -0.28 -5.71 -8.80
C GLY A 197 -0.28 -5.50 -10.32
N THR A 198 -0.31 -6.56 -11.10
CA THR A 198 -0.29 -6.46 -12.56
C THR A 198 -1.57 -5.76 -13.06
N PRO A 199 -1.48 -4.79 -13.97
CA PRO A 199 -2.69 -4.11 -14.42
C PRO A 199 -3.58 -4.97 -15.29
N TYR A 200 -4.88 -4.74 -15.19
CA TYR A 200 -5.91 -5.30 -16.05
C TYR A 200 -6.06 -4.41 -17.29
N SER A 201 -6.03 -5.03 -18.47
CA SER A 201 -6.21 -4.31 -19.73
C SER A 201 -7.72 -4.21 -20.02
N SER A 202 -8.36 -3.16 -19.49
CA SER A 202 -9.79 -2.93 -19.68
C SER A 202 -10.05 -2.14 -20.98
N PRO A 203 -11.31 -2.13 -21.45
CA PRO A 203 -11.66 -1.28 -22.60
C PRO A 203 -11.42 0.21 -22.40
N SER A 204 -11.34 0.67 -21.13
CA SER A 204 -11.11 2.09 -20.81
C SER A 204 -9.66 2.40 -20.43
N GLY A 205 -8.74 1.44 -20.62
CA GLY A 205 -7.33 1.59 -20.29
C GLY A 205 -6.90 0.64 -19.18
N LEU A 206 -5.68 0.80 -18.74
CA LEU A 206 -5.12 -0.05 -17.69
C LEU A 206 -5.75 0.29 -16.33
N GLN A 207 -6.10 -0.75 -15.60
CA GLN A 207 -6.66 -0.64 -14.24
C GLN A 207 -5.81 -1.49 -13.29
N GLY A 208 -5.41 -0.90 -12.17
CA GLY A 208 -4.77 -1.66 -11.11
C GLY A 208 -5.78 -2.52 -10.34
N PRO A 209 -5.31 -3.45 -9.51
CA PRO A 209 -6.22 -4.32 -8.76
C PRO A 209 -7.21 -3.54 -7.88
N ALA A 210 -6.82 -2.40 -7.34
CA ALA A 210 -7.71 -1.55 -6.55
C ALA A 210 -8.96 -1.10 -7.30
N GLU A 211 -8.95 -1.13 -8.64
CA GLU A 211 -10.04 -0.61 -9.46
C GLU A 211 -11.01 -1.69 -9.91
N TRP A 212 -10.53 -2.92 -10.15
CA TRP A 212 -11.38 -3.98 -10.70
C TRP A 212 -11.77 -5.06 -9.68
N THR A 213 -11.05 -5.18 -8.56
CA THR A 213 -11.34 -6.22 -7.57
C THR A 213 -12.47 -5.93 -6.57
N PRO A 214 -12.91 -4.66 -6.32
CA PRO A 214 -13.87 -4.41 -5.24
C PRO A 214 -15.14 -5.28 -5.26
N PRO A 215 -15.76 -5.60 -6.39
CA PRO A 215 -16.95 -6.46 -6.36
C PRO A 215 -16.63 -7.95 -6.16
N LEU A 216 -15.35 -8.34 -6.16
CA LEU A 216 -14.92 -9.74 -6.21
C LEU A 216 -14.29 -10.22 -4.91
N SER A 217 -13.60 -9.34 -4.19
CA SER A 217 -12.74 -9.76 -3.08
C SER A 217 -12.76 -8.75 -1.94
N THR A 218 -12.36 -9.21 -0.77
CA THR A 218 -12.30 -8.37 0.45
C THR A 218 -10.94 -7.73 0.63
N SER A 219 -9.94 -8.19 -0.12
CA SER A 219 -8.62 -7.55 -0.19
C SER A 219 -7.94 -7.91 -1.51
N PHE A 220 -6.93 -7.11 -1.88
CA PHE A 220 -6.20 -7.29 -3.13
C PHE A 220 -4.74 -6.95 -2.91
N ARG A 221 -3.84 -7.71 -3.52
CA ARG A 221 -2.40 -7.41 -3.52
C ARG A 221 -2.14 -6.16 -4.34
N VAL A 222 -1.49 -5.18 -3.69
CA VAL A 222 -1.19 -3.90 -4.36
C VAL A 222 -0.01 -4.02 -5.31
N SER A 223 0.93 -4.93 -5.01
CA SER A 223 2.17 -5.10 -5.78
C SER A 223 2.51 -6.57 -5.96
N ASP A 224 3.60 -6.84 -6.66
CA ASP A 224 4.20 -8.17 -6.67
C ASP A 224 4.84 -8.47 -5.30
N ASP A 225 5.42 -9.67 -5.17
CA ASP A 225 5.79 -10.24 -3.88
C ASP A 225 6.80 -9.39 -3.10
N ILE A 226 6.57 -9.29 -1.80
CA ILE A 226 7.55 -8.74 -0.88
C ILE A 226 8.72 -9.71 -0.76
N THR A 227 9.91 -9.14 -0.64
CA THR A 227 11.12 -9.90 -0.35
C THR A 227 11.79 -9.28 0.88
N GLN A 228 12.79 -9.96 1.41
CA GLN A 228 13.48 -9.50 2.61
C GLN A 228 14.18 -8.17 2.36
N GLY A 229 14.13 -7.28 3.34
CA GLY A 229 14.89 -6.04 3.36
C GLY A 229 14.08 -4.78 3.08
N TRP A 230 14.63 -3.66 3.54
CA TRP A 230 13.96 -2.36 3.49
C TRP A 230 13.63 -1.89 2.07
N ALA A 231 14.47 -2.24 1.09
CA ALA A 231 14.24 -1.84 -0.30
C ALA A 231 12.92 -2.41 -0.84
N SER A 232 12.57 -3.65 -0.46
CA SER A 232 11.30 -4.25 -0.87
C SER A 232 10.13 -3.59 -0.16
N VAL A 233 10.27 -3.33 1.14
CA VAL A 233 9.26 -2.59 1.92
C VAL A 233 8.99 -1.23 1.28
N SER A 234 10.05 -0.47 0.95
CA SER A 234 9.88 0.89 0.41
C SER A 234 9.30 0.87 -1.02
N ARG A 235 9.60 -0.14 -1.82
CA ARG A 235 9.02 -0.30 -3.16
C ARG A 235 7.49 -0.45 -3.07
N ILE A 236 7.02 -1.34 -2.20
CA ILE A 236 5.58 -1.59 -2.01
C ILE A 236 4.89 -0.37 -1.38
N TYR A 237 5.55 0.25 -0.42
CA TYR A 237 5.09 1.47 0.24
C TYR A 237 4.81 2.59 -0.77
N ASN A 238 5.74 2.82 -1.71
CA ASN A 238 5.57 3.87 -2.71
C ASN A 238 4.40 3.59 -3.67
N GLU A 239 4.12 2.32 -3.94
CA GLU A 239 2.96 1.94 -4.76
C GLU A 239 1.65 2.15 -3.99
N ALA A 240 1.62 1.75 -2.72
CA ALA A 240 0.43 1.86 -1.87
C ALA A 240 0.02 3.32 -1.59
N ILE A 241 0.98 4.26 -1.61
CA ILE A 241 0.68 5.70 -1.44
C ILE A 241 -0.39 6.15 -2.45
N ASN A 242 -0.23 5.78 -3.72
CA ASN A 242 -1.17 6.13 -4.78
C ASN A 242 -2.57 5.58 -4.49
N VAL A 243 -2.66 4.31 -4.07
CA VAL A 243 -3.94 3.67 -3.78
C VAL A 243 -4.69 4.44 -2.68
N ASN A 244 -3.96 4.84 -1.62
CA ASN A 244 -4.54 5.61 -0.51
C ASN A 244 -4.93 7.03 -0.92
N LEU A 245 -4.08 7.73 -1.69
CA LEU A 245 -4.37 9.08 -2.17
C LEU A 245 -5.63 9.13 -3.05
N ARG A 246 -5.86 8.07 -3.84
CA ARG A 246 -7.02 7.96 -4.70
C ARG A 246 -8.27 7.45 -3.96
N GLY A 247 -8.15 7.11 -2.67
CA GLY A 247 -9.27 6.61 -1.87
C GLY A 247 -9.77 5.24 -2.32
N LEU A 248 -8.87 4.40 -2.82
CA LEU A 248 -9.20 3.08 -3.36
C LEU A 248 -8.98 1.95 -2.35
N ASN A 249 -8.73 2.28 -1.09
CA ASN A 249 -8.45 1.35 0.00
C ASN A 249 -9.44 1.62 1.13
N GLY A 250 -10.15 0.61 1.58
CA GLY A 250 -11.12 0.79 2.66
C GLY A 250 -11.98 -0.43 2.92
N PRO A 251 -13.02 -0.27 3.75
CA PRO A 251 -13.87 -1.39 4.14
C PRO A 251 -14.43 -2.15 2.94
N GLY A 252 -14.30 -3.47 2.98
CA GLY A 252 -14.74 -4.37 1.93
C GLY A 252 -13.71 -4.62 0.83
N HIS A 253 -12.62 -3.84 0.78
CA HIS A 253 -11.58 -4.05 -0.24
C HIS A 253 -10.26 -3.43 0.22
N PHE A 254 -9.61 -4.05 1.20
CA PHE A 254 -8.35 -3.53 1.74
C PHE A 254 -7.17 -3.82 0.82
N SER A 255 -6.30 -2.80 0.68
CA SER A 255 -5.03 -2.88 -0.05
C SER A 255 -4.05 -3.76 0.73
N ASP A 256 -3.74 -4.93 0.21
CA ASP A 256 -2.80 -5.87 0.84
C ASP A 256 -1.39 -5.58 0.32
N MET A 257 -0.55 -5.12 1.23
CA MET A 257 0.85 -4.79 0.94
C MET A 257 1.77 -6.00 1.13
N ASP A 258 1.17 -7.20 1.19
CA ASP A 258 1.84 -8.49 1.36
C ASP A 258 2.19 -8.80 2.83
N LEU A 259 2.81 -9.93 3.05
CA LEU A 259 3.11 -10.50 4.36
C LEU A 259 4.04 -9.59 5.18
N LEU A 260 3.91 -9.67 6.49
CA LEU A 260 4.82 -8.97 7.40
C LEU A 260 6.16 -9.70 7.46
N GLU A 261 7.22 -8.99 7.08
CA GLU A 261 8.62 -9.48 7.14
C GLU A 261 9.23 -9.24 8.54
N VAL A 262 8.43 -8.83 9.51
CA VAL A 262 8.88 -8.59 10.89
C VAL A 262 9.29 -9.93 11.52
N GLY A 263 10.57 -10.04 11.88
CA GLY A 263 11.15 -11.28 12.39
C GLY A 263 11.94 -12.06 11.34
N GLU A 264 11.85 -11.66 10.06
CA GLU A 264 12.68 -12.23 9.00
C GLU A 264 14.01 -11.46 8.90
N PRO A 265 15.05 -12.06 8.32
CA PRO A 265 16.34 -11.37 8.19
C PRO A 265 16.28 -10.23 7.16
N GLY A 266 17.32 -9.38 7.15
CA GLY A 266 17.49 -8.34 6.14
C GLY A 266 17.05 -6.96 6.57
N MET A 267 16.46 -6.80 7.76
CA MET A 267 16.04 -5.48 8.28
C MET A 267 16.51 -5.28 9.72
N THR A 268 16.90 -4.05 10.03
CA THR A 268 17.16 -3.63 11.41
C THR A 268 15.84 -3.64 12.21
N THR A 269 15.93 -3.56 13.53
CA THR A 269 14.75 -3.48 14.40
C THR A 269 13.91 -2.23 14.09
N ASP A 270 14.57 -1.11 13.77
CA ASP A 270 13.85 0.13 13.42
C ASP A 270 13.10 -0.01 12.10
N GLU A 271 13.72 -0.66 11.11
CA GLU A 271 13.06 -0.95 9.83
C GLU A 271 11.87 -1.90 10.01
N GLN A 272 12.01 -2.93 10.83
CA GLN A 272 10.91 -3.85 11.14
C GLN A 272 9.76 -3.11 11.83
N ALA A 273 10.07 -2.21 12.75
CA ALA A 273 9.06 -1.38 13.42
C ALA A 273 8.36 -0.46 12.41
N SER A 274 9.14 0.21 11.55
CA SER A 274 8.57 1.10 10.53
C SER A 274 7.70 0.33 9.54
N HIS A 275 8.16 -0.84 9.08
CA HIS A 275 7.37 -1.75 8.24
C HIS A 275 6.01 -2.04 8.89
N PHE A 276 6.01 -2.44 10.18
CA PHE A 276 4.76 -2.73 10.88
C PHE A 276 3.86 -1.49 10.99
N ALA A 277 4.43 -0.31 11.33
CA ALA A 277 3.66 0.92 11.43
C ALA A 277 3.04 1.33 10.10
N ILE A 278 3.79 1.20 9.01
CA ILE A 278 3.30 1.51 7.65
C ILE A 278 2.11 0.59 7.31
N TRP A 279 2.30 -0.74 7.43
CA TRP A 279 1.22 -1.69 7.14
C TRP A 279 -0.02 -1.39 7.99
N ALA A 280 0.18 -1.15 9.30
CA ALA A 280 -0.94 -0.90 10.21
C ALA A 280 -1.70 0.38 9.84
N MET A 281 -0.99 1.48 9.57
CA MET A 281 -1.63 2.77 9.31
C MET A 281 -2.16 2.90 7.88
N PHE A 282 -1.58 2.16 6.94
CA PHE A 282 -2.09 2.08 5.56
C PHE A 282 -3.30 1.15 5.45
N LYS A 283 -3.73 0.52 6.56
CA LYS A 283 -4.86 -0.42 6.60
C LYS A 283 -4.61 -1.66 5.75
N SER A 284 -3.34 -2.07 5.62
CA SER A 284 -3.02 -3.35 5.02
C SER A 284 -3.41 -4.49 5.98
N PRO A 285 -3.79 -5.65 5.46
CA PRO A 285 -3.86 -6.84 6.30
C PRO A 285 -2.56 -7.05 7.09
N LEU A 286 -2.69 -7.45 8.35
CA LEU A 286 -1.54 -7.74 9.21
C LEU A 286 -1.37 -9.25 9.29
N MET A 287 -0.70 -9.81 8.28
CA MET A 287 -0.48 -11.26 8.17
C MET A 287 0.95 -11.59 8.58
N VAL A 288 1.11 -12.06 9.81
CA VAL A 288 2.41 -12.50 10.35
C VAL A 288 2.89 -13.71 9.56
N SER A 289 4.14 -13.69 9.13
CA SER A 289 4.71 -14.81 8.37
C SER A 289 6.18 -15.01 8.76
N THR A 290 6.43 -15.34 10.01
CA THR A 290 7.77 -15.65 10.52
C THR A 290 7.68 -16.87 11.42
N ARG A 291 8.82 -17.50 11.73
CA ARG A 291 8.86 -18.71 12.55
C ARG A 291 8.50 -18.38 14.00
N ILE A 292 7.25 -18.67 14.36
CA ILE A 292 6.67 -18.29 15.66
C ILE A 292 7.41 -18.92 16.84
N SER A 293 7.82 -20.20 16.71
CA SER A 293 8.43 -20.95 17.81
C SER A 293 9.74 -20.33 18.31
N THR A 294 10.49 -19.67 17.43
CA THR A 294 11.77 -19.05 17.75
C THR A 294 11.73 -17.52 17.77
N MET A 295 10.53 -16.95 17.68
CA MET A 295 10.33 -15.49 17.63
C MET A 295 10.90 -14.81 18.88
N SER A 296 11.69 -13.77 18.70
CA SER A 296 12.25 -12.97 19.79
C SER A 296 11.16 -12.15 20.49
N SER A 297 11.43 -11.73 21.72
CA SER A 297 10.51 -10.84 22.46
C SER A 297 10.38 -9.46 21.80
N SER A 298 11.43 -8.96 21.17
CA SER A 298 11.37 -7.69 20.45
C SER A 298 10.48 -7.79 19.19
N THR A 299 10.62 -8.85 18.42
CA THR A 299 9.74 -9.12 17.28
C THR A 299 8.27 -9.21 17.74
N GLN A 300 8.04 -9.99 18.81
CA GLN A 300 6.70 -10.14 19.35
C GLN A 300 6.11 -8.79 19.81
N ALA A 301 6.92 -7.95 20.46
CA ALA A 301 6.48 -6.63 20.92
C ALA A 301 6.06 -5.71 19.75
N ILE A 302 6.79 -5.76 18.63
CA ILE A 302 6.39 -5.02 17.43
C ILE A 302 5.04 -5.54 16.91
N LEU A 303 4.95 -6.85 16.68
CA LEU A 303 3.76 -7.47 16.08
C LEU A 303 2.52 -7.38 16.98
N GLN A 304 2.68 -7.24 18.28
CA GLN A 304 1.57 -7.13 19.23
C GLN A 304 1.40 -5.71 19.76
N ASN A 305 1.92 -4.68 19.08
CA ASN A 305 1.75 -3.30 19.47
C ASN A 305 0.27 -2.91 19.45
N LYS A 306 -0.32 -2.76 20.64
CA LYS A 306 -1.77 -2.53 20.80
C LYS A 306 -2.23 -1.23 20.15
N GLY A 307 -1.40 -0.19 20.20
CA GLY A 307 -1.76 1.11 19.63
C GLY A 307 -1.86 1.07 18.11
N LEU A 308 -0.89 0.45 17.46
CA LEU A 308 -0.88 0.31 16.00
C LEU A 308 -1.99 -0.64 15.53
N ILE A 309 -2.20 -1.75 16.25
CA ILE A 309 -3.30 -2.67 15.96
C ILE A 309 -4.64 -1.92 16.07
N ALA A 310 -4.82 -1.10 17.11
CA ALA A 310 -6.06 -0.32 17.28
C ALA A 310 -6.27 0.68 16.12
N ILE A 311 -5.19 1.26 15.58
CA ILE A 311 -5.30 2.10 14.38
C ILE A 311 -5.72 1.24 13.18
N ASN A 312 -5.04 0.11 12.94
CA ASN A 312 -5.34 -0.79 11.82
C ASN A 312 -6.81 -1.25 11.86
N GLN A 313 -7.29 -1.59 13.05
CA GLN A 313 -8.64 -2.17 13.25
C GLN A 313 -9.70 -1.12 13.55
N ASP A 314 -9.40 0.18 13.44
CA ASP A 314 -10.39 1.24 13.65
C ASP A 314 -11.54 1.11 12.65
N SER A 315 -12.78 1.21 13.16
CA SER A 315 -14.00 0.89 12.42
C SER A 315 -14.30 1.84 11.25
N LEU A 316 -13.68 3.04 11.21
CA LEU A 316 -13.81 3.92 10.05
C LEU A 316 -13.16 3.30 8.80
N GLY A 317 -12.14 2.47 8.99
CA GLY A 317 -11.47 1.77 7.90
C GLY A 317 -10.68 2.65 6.96
N GLN A 318 -10.42 3.91 7.32
CA GLN A 318 -9.72 4.86 6.45
C GLN A 318 -8.22 4.79 6.69
N PRO A 319 -7.40 4.62 5.65
CA PRO A 319 -5.94 4.67 5.81
C PRO A 319 -5.46 6.09 6.03
N VAL A 320 -4.24 6.24 6.53
CA VAL A 320 -3.55 7.53 6.46
C VAL A 320 -3.19 7.81 4.99
N VAL A 321 -3.18 9.08 4.62
CA VAL A 321 -2.77 9.52 3.28
C VAL A 321 -1.56 10.43 3.39
N LEU A 322 -0.73 10.43 2.36
CA LEU A 322 0.46 11.30 2.30
C LEU A 322 0.00 12.77 2.29
N THR A 323 0.44 13.52 3.29
CA THR A 323 0.16 14.96 3.35
C THR A 323 1.34 15.78 2.81
N GLN A 324 2.56 15.23 2.94
CA GLN A 324 3.74 15.93 2.43
C GLN A 324 4.93 14.97 2.32
N ARG A 325 5.70 15.09 1.23
CA ARG A 325 7.01 14.48 1.12
C ARG A 325 8.05 15.62 1.14
N PHE A 326 9.06 15.46 1.99
CA PHE A 326 10.07 16.50 2.20
C PHE A 326 11.33 16.17 1.40
N THR A 327 12.03 17.20 0.93
CA THR A 327 13.30 17.05 0.22
C THR A 327 14.43 16.48 1.10
N GLY A 328 14.19 16.39 2.41
CA GLY A 328 15.11 15.73 3.34
C GLY A 328 14.84 14.24 3.52
N ASP A 329 14.22 13.58 2.56
CA ASP A 329 13.94 12.13 2.56
C ASP A 329 13.12 11.69 3.77
N ASN A 330 11.98 12.33 3.97
CA ASN A 330 10.99 11.86 4.95
C ASN A 330 9.58 12.21 4.51
N ASP A 331 8.64 11.40 4.96
CA ASP A 331 7.22 11.52 4.63
C ASP A 331 6.38 11.79 5.86
N GLN A 332 5.29 12.55 5.65
CA GLN A 332 4.27 12.83 6.64
C GLN A 332 2.92 12.35 6.12
N PHE A 333 2.23 11.55 6.94
CA PHE A 333 0.88 11.02 6.64
C PHE A 333 -0.05 11.38 7.78
N ALA A 334 -1.34 11.51 7.46
CA ALA A 334 -2.39 11.66 8.46
C ALA A 334 -3.70 11.06 7.94
N GLY A 335 -4.55 10.63 8.87
CA GLY A 335 -5.87 10.11 8.52
C GLY A 335 -6.82 10.11 9.71
N PRO A 336 -8.14 10.15 9.46
CA PRO A 336 -9.13 10.20 10.53
C PRO A 336 -9.37 8.82 11.15
N LEU A 337 -9.84 8.82 12.39
CA LEU A 337 -10.31 7.63 13.11
C LEU A 337 -11.79 7.82 13.47
N ALA A 338 -12.49 6.71 13.75
CA ALA A 338 -13.95 6.69 13.93
C ALA A 338 -14.45 7.62 15.03
N ASN A 339 -13.66 7.83 16.07
CA ASN A 339 -14.07 8.64 17.22
C ASN A 339 -13.66 10.13 17.11
N GLY A 340 -13.18 10.56 15.94
CA GLY A 340 -12.72 11.94 15.72
C GLY A 340 -11.25 12.17 16.03
N ASP A 341 -10.54 11.15 16.49
CA ASP A 341 -9.08 11.20 16.64
C ASP A 341 -8.42 11.24 15.26
N VAL A 342 -7.12 11.51 15.24
CA VAL A 342 -6.33 11.53 14.00
C VAL A 342 -5.09 10.65 14.20
N ALA A 343 -4.84 9.76 13.24
CA ALA A 343 -3.60 9.00 13.17
C ALA A 343 -2.57 9.81 12.38
N VAL A 344 -1.32 9.83 12.85
CA VAL A 344 -0.20 10.50 12.15
C VAL A 344 0.96 9.52 12.07
N LEU A 345 1.55 9.42 10.88
CA LEU A 345 2.75 8.60 10.64
C LEU A 345 3.80 9.46 9.97
N LEU A 346 5.01 9.48 10.53
CA LEU A 346 6.17 10.08 9.90
C LEU A 346 7.15 8.96 9.62
N VAL A 347 7.69 8.90 8.40
CA VAL A 347 8.61 7.85 7.97
C VAL A 347 9.92 8.50 7.53
N ASP A 348 11.03 8.07 8.11
CA ASP A 348 12.36 8.46 7.65
C ASP A 348 12.75 7.56 6.48
N LEU A 349 13.08 8.16 5.34
CA LEU A 349 13.55 7.43 4.16
C LEU A 349 15.08 7.47 4.05
N SER A 350 15.76 8.20 4.97
CA SER A 350 17.22 8.25 5.00
C SER A 350 17.77 7.13 5.91
N ASN A 351 19.05 6.85 5.76
CA ASN A 351 19.72 5.85 6.60
C ASN A 351 20.47 6.47 7.78
N THR A 352 20.13 7.71 8.16
CA THR A 352 20.86 8.42 9.23
C THR A 352 19.90 8.80 10.38
N LYS A 353 20.47 8.79 11.58
CA LYS A 353 19.73 9.21 12.79
C LYS A 353 19.41 10.69 12.73
N ARG A 354 18.14 11.05 13.00
CA ARG A 354 17.72 12.45 12.99
C ARG A 354 16.43 12.68 13.77
N THR A 355 16.07 13.96 13.94
CA THR A 355 14.81 14.33 14.55
C THR A 355 13.72 14.40 13.48
N LEU A 356 12.64 13.67 13.69
CA LEU A 356 11.39 13.81 12.92
C LEU A 356 10.32 14.44 13.79
N GLY A 357 9.42 15.17 13.16
CA GLY A 357 8.30 15.73 13.90
C GLY A 357 7.32 16.45 13.00
N ILE A 358 6.26 16.94 13.62
CA ILE A 358 5.18 17.61 12.93
C ILE A 358 4.66 18.76 13.81
N ASN A 359 4.43 19.90 13.19
CA ASN A 359 3.59 20.97 13.76
C ASN A 359 2.16 20.71 13.32
N PHE A 360 1.23 20.63 14.27
CA PHE A 360 -0.14 20.19 13.97
C PHE A 360 -0.91 21.19 13.11
N SER A 361 -0.43 22.44 13.01
CA SER A 361 -0.98 23.41 12.06
C SER A 361 -0.94 22.89 10.61
N ALA A 362 0.01 22.02 10.26
CA ALA A 362 0.08 21.36 8.94
C ALA A 362 -1.16 20.49 8.66
N LEU A 363 -1.88 20.09 9.70
CA LEU A 363 -3.11 19.27 9.61
C LEU A 363 -4.36 20.10 9.97
N ASN A 364 -4.24 21.43 10.06
CA ASN A 364 -5.31 22.33 10.51
C ASN A 364 -5.79 21.96 11.93
N ILE A 365 -4.84 21.61 12.80
CA ILE A 365 -5.10 21.28 14.21
C ILE A 365 -4.34 22.31 15.07
N SER A 366 -5.05 22.95 15.99
CA SER A 366 -4.45 23.93 16.90
C SER A 366 -3.84 23.27 18.14
N SER A 367 -4.46 22.20 18.63
CA SER A 367 -3.89 21.40 19.73
C SER A 367 -4.55 20.01 19.80
N ALA A 368 -3.86 19.07 20.42
CA ALA A 368 -4.37 17.72 20.64
C ALA A 368 -3.65 17.08 21.85
N THR A 369 -4.21 16.00 22.35
CA THR A 369 -3.48 15.08 23.23
C THR A 369 -2.78 14.07 22.34
N VAL A 370 -1.45 14.00 22.44
CA VAL A 370 -0.61 13.12 21.62
C VAL A 370 -0.33 11.85 22.41
N THR A 371 -0.54 10.70 21.80
CA THR A 371 0.00 9.42 22.27
C THR A 371 1.00 8.93 21.23
N ASP A 372 2.26 8.78 21.64
CA ASP A 372 3.30 8.14 20.83
C ASP A 372 3.09 6.62 20.95
N LEU A 373 2.80 5.97 19.84
CA LEU A 373 2.39 4.56 19.83
C LEU A 373 3.56 3.58 20.02
N TRP A 374 4.80 4.06 19.86
CA TRP A 374 5.99 3.24 20.12
C TRP A 374 6.37 3.25 21.60
N THR A 375 6.31 4.42 22.23
CA THR A 375 6.80 4.59 23.61
C THR A 375 5.69 4.61 24.65
N GLY A 376 4.45 4.82 24.23
CA GLY A 376 3.32 5.01 25.14
C GLY A 376 3.30 6.40 25.79
N LYS A 377 4.22 7.29 25.42
CA LYS A 377 4.29 8.64 26.00
C LYS A 377 3.05 9.45 25.60
N VAL A 378 2.46 10.13 26.59
CA VAL A 378 1.28 10.99 26.39
C VAL A 378 1.67 12.44 26.70
N VAL A 379 1.29 13.36 25.79
CA VAL A 379 1.50 14.81 25.97
C VAL A 379 0.17 15.53 25.72
N SER A 380 -0.35 16.18 26.75
CA SER A 380 -1.65 16.87 26.68
C SER A 380 -1.51 18.27 26.08
N SER A 381 -2.53 18.69 25.33
CA SER A 381 -2.66 20.04 24.76
C SER A 381 -1.44 20.48 23.93
N ALA A 382 -0.81 19.51 23.24
CA ALA A 382 0.34 19.79 22.39
C ALA A 382 -0.11 20.41 21.06
N ASN A 383 0.74 21.26 20.47
CA ASN A 383 0.56 21.78 19.11
C ASN A 383 1.62 21.26 18.15
N ASN A 384 2.49 20.40 18.65
CA ASN A 384 3.53 19.75 17.83
C ASN A 384 4.01 18.48 18.55
N TYR A 385 4.80 17.67 17.85
CA TYR A 385 5.52 16.55 18.44
C TYR A 385 6.80 16.31 17.65
N PHE A 386 7.92 16.20 18.33
CA PHE A 386 9.23 15.94 17.73
C PHE A 386 9.96 14.91 18.57
N THR A 387 10.63 13.96 17.89
CA THR A 387 11.45 12.96 18.57
C THR A 387 12.58 12.51 17.66
N THR A 388 13.59 11.86 18.22
CA THR A 388 14.73 11.34 17.46
C THR A 388 14.47 9.90 17.04
N VAL A 389 14.71 9.60 15.76
CA VAL A 389 14.63 8.25 15.20
C VAL A 389 15.97 7.86 14.58
N ASN A 390 16.24 6.59 14.48
CA ASN A 390 17.35 6.07 13.69
C ASN A 390 16.99 6.06 12.20
N GLY A 391 17.95 5.77 11.34
CA GLY A 391 17.69 5.68 9.90
C GLY A 391 16.56 4.68 9.61
N HIS A 392 15.69 5.04 8.67
CA HIS A 392 14.47 4.30 8.31
C HIS A 392 13.49 4.12 9.48
N GLY A 393 13.67 4.88 10.57
CA GLY A 393 12.75 4.84 11.70
C GLY A 393 11.45 5.59 11.43
N SER A 394 10.47 5.40 12.30
CA SER A 394 9.16 6.04 12.15
C SER A 394 8.66 6.63 13.47
N VAL A 395 7.79 7.65 13.34
CA VAL A 395 7.02 8.22 14.45
C VAL A 395 5.56 7.91 14.18
N ALA A 396 4.92 7.21 15.09
CA ALA A 396 3.53 6.79 14.95
C ALA A 396 2.73 7.39 16.12
N LEU A 397 1.75 8.25 15.79
CA LEU A 397 1.01 9.00 16.81
C LEU A 397 -0.49 8.78 16.66
N ARG A 398 -1.17 8.80 17.81
CA ARG A 398 -2.62 9.03 17.88
C ARG A 398 -2.84 10.39 18.51
N LEU A 399 -3.57 11.27 17.82
CA LEU A 399 -3.98 12.57 18.32
C LEU A 399 -5.44 12.46 18.75
N SER A 400 -5.70 12.68 20.04
CA SER A 400 -7.05 12.67 20.62
C SER A 400 -7.37 14.06 21.17
N ASN A 401 -8.64 14.30 21.56
CA ASN A 401 -9.09 15.61 22.01
C ASN A 401 -8.69 16.73 21.03
N VAL A 402 -8.84 16.44 19.74
CA VAL A 402 -8.35 17.29 18.65
C VAL A 402 -9.15 18.59 18.60
N LYS A 403 -8.46 19.72 18.67
CA LYS A 403 -9.02 21.04 18.45
C LYS A 403 -8.58 21.52 17.05
N LYS A 404 -9.55 21.65 16.16
CA LYS A 404 -9.27 22.07 14.78
C LYS A 404 -9.03 23.58 14.72
N SER A 405 -8.28 24.01 13.71
CA SER A 405 -8.15 25.38 13.30
C SER A 405 -8.68 25.49 11.86
N THR A 406 -9.09 26.69 11.49
CA THR A 406 -9.64 26.94 10.14
C THR A 406 -8.86 28.08 9.49
N PRO A 407 -7.59 27.84 9.14
CA PRO A 407 -6.84 28.88 8.43
C PRO A 407 -7.47 29.15 7.07
N ALA A 408 -7.33 30.37 6.59
CA ALA A 408 -7.75 30.69 5.24
C ALA A 408 -6.93 29.86 4.24
N ALA A 409 -7.59 29.33 3.22
CA ALA A 409 -6.90 28.61 2.16
C ALA A 409 -5.92 29.56 1.47
N PRO A 410 -4.67 29.14 1.25
CA PRO A 410 -3.73 30.01 0.56
C PRO A 410 -4.18 30.26 -0.87
N LYS A 411 -4.00 31.49 -1.33
CA LYS A 411 -4.19 31.83 -2.73
C LYS A 411 -3.02 31.24 -3.52
N LEU A 412 -3.34 30.52 -4.58
CA LEU A 412 -2.33 29.83 -5.40
C LEU A 412 -2.28 30.44 -6.79
N ASN A 413 -1.08 30.60 -7.29
CA ASN A 413 -0.81 30.88 -8.70
C ASN A 413 -0.34 29.58 -9.33
N TYR A 414 -0.94 29.20 -10.44
CA TYR A 414 -0.57 27.98 -11.18
C TYR A 414 0.28 28.32 -12.40
N TYR A 415 1.26 27.49 -12.66
CA TYR A 415 2.19 27.61 -13.78
C TYR A 415 2.18 26.28 -14.53
N GLU A 416 1.68 26.31 -15.77
CA GLU A 416 1.56 25.12 -16.62
C GLU A 416 2.94 24.71 -17.13
N ALA A 417 3.23 23.41 -17.15
CA ALA A 417 4.54 22.89 -17.57
C ALA A 417 4.81 23.18 -19.04
N GLU A 418 3.80 23.04 -19.89
CA GLU A 418 3.96 23.29 -21.33
C GLU A 418 4.20 24.78 -21.66
N ALA A 419 3.94 25.70 -20.71
CA ALA A 419 4.27 27.12 -20.86
C ALA A 419 5.70 27.42 -20.38
N GLY A 420 6.38 26.45 -19.78
CA GLY A 420 7.74 26.60 -19.31
C GLY A 420 8.77 26.54 -20.43
N GLN A 421 10.03 26.67 -20.04
CA GLN A 421 11.17 26.49 -20.96
C GLN A 421 11.73 25.09 -20.75
N PHE A 422 11.99 24.39 -21.83
CA PHE A 422 12.58 23.06 -21.74
C PHE A 422 13.78 22.94 -22.67
N ALA A 423 14.70 22.06 -22.29
CA ALA A 423 15.94 21.83 -23.00
C ALA A 423 16.14 20.32 -23.25
N GLY A 424 17.02 20.04 -24.19
CA GLY A 424 17.35 18.65 -24.53
C GLY A 424 16.17 17.92 -25.14
N SER A 425 15.86 16.74 -24.62
CA SER A 425 14.75 15.90 -25.08
C SER A 425 13.44 16.17 -24.32
N ALA A 426 13.46 17.03 -23.30
CA ALA A 426 12.24 17.39 -22.58
C ALA A 426 11.28 18.10 -23.51
N GLY A 427 9.98 17.75 -23.44
CA GLY A 427 9.03 18.32 -24.38
C GLY A 427 7.59 17.99 -24.04
N VAL A 428 6.69 18.69 -24.75
CA VAL A 428 5.25 18.62 -24.53
C VAL A 428 4.67 17.34 -25.12
N ALA A 429 3.77 16.70 -24.38
CA ALA A 429 3.00 15.54 -24.78
C ALA A 429 1.52 15.73 -24.43
N SER A 430 0.64 15.02 -25.11
CA SER A 430 -0.79 15.02 -24.80
C SER A 430 -1.05 14.31 -23.47
N CYS A 431 -2.08 14.77 -22.77
CA CYS A 431 -2.48 14.18 -21.48
C CYS A 431 -3.95 14.52 -21.20
N SER A 432 -4.83 13.54 -21.33
CA SER A 432 -6.27 13.78 -21.17
C SER A 432 -6.67 14.10 -19.72
N GLY A 433 -5.87 13.67 -18.73
CA GLY A 433 -6.13 13.95 -17.32
C GLY A 433 -5.53 15.26 -16.81
N CYS A 434 -4.68 15.91 -17.62
CA CYS A 434 -3.91 17.08 -17.22
C CYS A 434 -4.67 18.39 -17.45
N SER A 435 -4.23 19.43 -16.76
CA SER A 435 -4.65 20.80 -17.02
C SER A 435 -4.29 21.15 -18.48
N GLY A 436 -5.21 21.80 -19.19
CA GLY A 436 -4.95 22.18 -20.60
C GLY A 436 -4.77 21.01 -21.55
N GLY A 437 -4.89 19.76 -21.09
CA GLY A 437 -4.74 18.58 -21.94
C GLY A 437 -3.29 18.25 -22.32
N LYS A 438 -2.31 18.76 -21.57
CA LYS A 438 -0.89 18.65 -21.90
C LYS A 438 -0.04 18.41 -20.67
N LYS A 439 1.15 17.85 -20.89
CA LYS A 439 2.19 17.68 -19.87
C LYS A 439 3.57 17.83 -20.51
N VAL A 440 4.61 17.90 -19.69
CA VAL A 440 6.00 17.87 -20.17
C VAL A 440 6.66 16.59 -19.63
N GLY A 441 7.17 15.78 -20.56
CA GLY A 441 7.88 14.56 -20.24
C GLY A 441 9.33 14.58 -20.72
N ASN A 442 10.01 13.46 -20.54
CA ASN A 442 11.43 13.26 -20.89
C ASN A 442 12.39 14.22 -20.16
N VAL A 443 12.03 14.67 -18.97
CA VAL A 443 12.93 15.42 -18.09
C VAL A 443 13.89 14.41 -17.44
N GLY A 444 15.20 14.70 -17.49
CA GLY A 444 16.21 13.77 -16.96
C GLY A 444 16.84 12.90 -18.03
N ASN A 445 17.40 11.77 -17.64
CA ASN A 445 18.19 10.87 -18.48
C ASN A 445 19.33 11.64 -19.18
N GLY A 446 20.11 12.33 -18.36
CA GLY A 446 21.20 13.20 -18.81
C GLY A 446 21.02 14.62 -18.29
N ASN A 447 22.10 15.34 -18.22
CA ASN A 447 22.15 16.65 -17.55
C ASN A 447 21.46 17.77 -18.34
N GLY A 448 21.22 17.57 -19.64
CA GLY A 448 20.66 18.61 -20.50
C GLY A 448 19.14 18.61 -20.64
N ASN A 449 18.45 17.62 -20.08
CA ASN A 449 16.99 17.45 -20.28
C ASN A 449 16.27 18.06 -19.08
N THR A 450 15.86 19.33 -19.19
CA THR A 450 15.31 20.09 -18.07
C THR A 450 13.98 20.75 -18.42
N LEU A 451 13.21 21.08 -17.37
CA LEU A 451 12.01 21.91 -17.42
C LEU A 451 12.20 23.08 -16.46
N THR A 452 12.00 24.33 -16.93
CA THR A 452 12.11 25.52 -16.10
C THR A 452 10.79 26.31 -16.14
N PHE A 453 10.20 26.51 -14.97
CA PHE A 453 9.10 27.43 -14.75
C PHE A 453 9.69 28.82 -14.44
N SER A 454 9.15 29.88 -15.04
CA SER A 454 9.64 31.24 -14.88
C SER A 454 8.51 32.18 -14.48
N GLY A 455 8.87 33.41 -14.04
CA GLY A 455 7.90 34.44 -13.67
C GLY A 455 7.13 34.08 -12.39
N ILE A 456 7.67 33.23 -11.55
CA ILE A 456 7.01 32.77 -10.32
C ILE A 456 7.10 33.90 -9.28
N ARG A 457 5.95 34.32 -8.75
CA ARG A 457 5.88 35.34 -7.72
C ARG A 457 5.30 34.79 -6.43
N THR A 458 5.95 35.12 -5.31
CA THR A 458 5.55 34.65 -3.98
C THR A 458 6.06 35.64 -2.93
N SER A 459 5.36 35.69 -1.81
CA SER A 459 5.79 36.42 -0.62
C SER A 459 6.56 35.56 0.38
N GLN A 460 6.83 34.29 0.06
CA GLN A 460 7.42 33.31 1.00
C GLN A 460 8.78 32.81 0.48
N ALA A 461 9.83 32.90 1.31
CA ALA A 461 11.16 32.42 0.96
C ALA A 461 11.27 30.89 0.96
N THR A 462 10.39 30.23 1.73
CA THR A 462 10.25 28.76 1.79
C THR A 462 8.76 28.46 1.79
N GLN A 463 8.34 27.49 0.96
CA GLN A 463 6.92 27.18 0.86
C GLN A 463 6.67 25.77 0.34
N ASP A 464 5.44 25.32 0.50
CA ASP A 464 4.98 24.06 -0.03
C ASP A 464 4.45 24.27 -1.44
N VAL A 465 5.25 23.85 -2.41
CA VAL A 465 4.88 23.92 -3.83
C VAL A 465 4.05 22.68 -4.16
N ARG A 466 2.92 22.89 -4.84
CA ARG A 466 2.05 21.81 -5.30
C ARG A 466 2.49 21.35 -6.68
N PHE A 467 2.70 20.07 -6.84
CA PHE A 467 3.03 19.47 -8.13
C PHE A 467 1.84 18.63 -8.60
N ASP A 468 1.39 18.88 -9.83
CA ASP A 468 0.51 17.97 -10.56
C ASP A 468 1.42 17.19 -11.53
N TYR A 469 1.44 15.85 -11.43
CA TYR A 469 2.43 15.04 -12.16
C TYR A 469 1.91 13.64 -12.45
N ILE A 470 2.60 12.94 -13.35
CA ILE A 470 2.31 11.53 -13.70
C ILE A 470 3.60 10.71 -13.58
N ASP A 471 3.49 9.59 -12.88
CA ASP A 471 4.47 8.51 -12.90
C ASP A 471 3.71 7.18 -12.93
N CYS A 472 3.86 6.43 -14.02
CA CYS A 472 3.21 5.13 -14.20
C CYS A 472 4.25 4.04 -14.47
N GLU A 473 5.50 4.22 -14.05
CA GLU A 473 6.57 3.25 -14.25
C GLU A 473 6.65 2.29 -13.07
N ILE A 474 5.92 1.18 -13.17
CA ILE A 474 5.88 0.17 -12.11
C ILE A 474 7.20 -0.59 -12.08
N GLY A 475 7.80 -0.70 -10.91
CA GLY A 475 8.96 -1.52 -10.66
C GLY A 475 8.59 -2.81 -9.96
N TYR A 476 8.86 -3.93 -10.60
CA TYR A 476 8.64 -5.25 -10.01
C TYR A 476 9.93 -5.76 -9.36
N ALA A 477 9.81 -6.56 -8.31
CA ALA A 477 10.95 -7.14 -7.60
C ALA A 477 11.87 -7.93 -8.55
N PHE A 478 11.26 -8.68 -9.48
CA PHE A 478 12.00 -9.53 -10.40
C PHE A 478 12.61 -8.77 -11.59
N SER A 479 12.23 -7.52 -11.82
CA SER A 479 12.73 -6.73 -12.97
C SER A 479 13.74 -5.64 -12.57
N GLY A 480 14.02 -5.49 -11.28
CA GLY A 480 14.95 -4.47 -10.81
C GLY A 480 14.44 -3.05 -10.98
N GLY A 481 13.14 -2.85 -10.85
CA GLY A 481 12.51 -1.53 -11.02
C GLY A 481 13.01 -0.49 -10.02
N TYR A 482 12.61 0.75 -10.23
CA TYR A 482 13.17 1.92 -9.53
C TYR A 482 12.49 2.22 -8.17
N GLY A 483 11.93 1.22 -7.51
CA GLY A 483 11.33 1.41 -6.19
C GLY A 483 9.98 2.09 -6.21
N ASN A 484 9.33 2.12 -7.38
CA ASN A 484 8.00 2.73 -7.60
C ASN A 484 8.01 4.23 -7.32
N VAL A 485 9.11 4.88 -7.69
CA VAL A 485 9.28 6.34 -7.65
C VAL A 485 10.10 6.79 -8.85
N ARG A 486 9.87 8.04 -9.28
CA ARG A 486 10.81 8.75 -10.16
C ARG A 486 11.40 9.95 -9.42
N GLY A 487 12.71 10.12 -9.56
CA GLY A 487 13.46 11.15 -8.85
C GLY A 487 13.59 12.45 -9.63
N ALA A 488 13.44 13.57 -8.95
CA ALA A 488 13.71 14.88 -9.52
C ALA A 488 14.66 15.70 -8.64
N SER A 489 15.54 16.44 -9.29
CA SER A 489 16.42 17.42 -8.69
C SER A 489 15.86 18.80 -9.04
N ILE A 490 15.52 19.59 -8.02
CA ILE A 490 14.79 20.84 -8.18
C ILE A 490 15.64 22.00 -7.65
N SER A 491 15.91 22.97 -8.51
CA SER A 491 16.67 24.18 -8.15
C SER A 491 15.76 25.41 -8.22
N VAL A 492 15.77 26.21 -7.17
CA VAL A 492 15.07 27.50 -7.13
C VAL A 492 16.10 28.60 -7.38
N ASN A 493 15.87 29.45 -8.41
CA ASN A 493 16.75 30.59 -8.77
C ASN A 493 18.21 30.17 -9.02
N GLY A 494 18.44 28.95 -9.52
CA GLY A 494 19.79 28.45 -9.75
C GLY A 494 20.56 28.12 -8.48
N GLY A 495 19.88 28.04 -7.34
CA GLY A 495 20.49 27.66 -6.06
C GLY A 495 20.74 26.17 -5.95
N ALA A 496 21.13 25.72 -4.76
CA ALA A 496 21.41 24.31 -4.48
C ALA A 496 20.21 23.41 -4.82
N ALA A 497 20.49 22.26 -5.41
CA ALA A 497 19.47 21.28 -5.77
C ALA A 497 18.79 20.70 -4.52
N GLN A 498 17.49 20.56 -4.60
CA GLN A 498 16.62 19.96 -3.58
C GLN A 498 15.99 18.73 -4.23
N SER A 499 16.32 17.55 -3.73
CA SER A 499 15.93 16.30 -4.36
C SER A 499 14.63 15.74 -3.75
N VAL A 500 13.81 15.14 -4.59
CA VAL A 500 12.59 14.48 -4.14
C VAL A 500 12.27 13.30 -5.05
N SER A 501 11.73 12.24 -4.45
CA SER A 501 11.25 11.05 -5.17
C SER A 501 9.72 11.11 -5.23
N PHE A 502 9.17 11.10 -6.43
CA PHE A 502 7.73 11.19 -6.68
C PHE A 502 7.17 9.77 -6.80
N PRO A 503 6.22 9.37 -5.93
CA PRO A 503 5.65 8.01 -6.01
C PRO A 503 4.73 7.83 -7.22
N LEU A 504 4.41 6.59 -7.53
CA LEU A 504 3.51 6.22 -8.62
C LEU A 504 2.17 6.95 -8.52
N THR A 505 1.58 7.28 -9.67
CA THR A 505 0.27 7.93 -9.75
C THR A 505 -0.81 7.00 -10.29
N GLY A 506 -0.43 5.91 -10.94
CA GLY A 506 -1.36 4.98 -11.55
C GLY A 506 -0.70 4.14 -12.62
N TYR A 507 -1.49 3.79 -13.65
CA TYR A 507 -1.06 2.89 -14.71
C TYR A 507 -1.08 3.54 -16.11
N ASN A 508 -1.78 4.68 -16.26
CA ASN A 508 -2.00 5.30 -17.58
C ASN A 508 -1.30 6.65 -17.67
N TRP A 509 -0.24 6.69 -18.48
CA TRP A 509 0.55 7.92 -18.70
C TRP A 509 -0.28 9.08 -19.25
N ASP A 510 -1.46 8.81 -19.82
CA ASP A 510 -2.31 9.84 -20.42
C ASP A 510 -3.28 10.48 -19.43
N LYS A 511 -3.61 9.82 -18.31
CA LYS A 511 -4.73 10.30 -17.47
C LYS A 511 -4.54 10.18 -15.96
N ASP A 512 -3.59 9.37 -15.48
CA ASP A 512 -3.49 9.09 -14.04
C ASP A 512 -2.59 10.14 -13.35
N VAL A 513 -3.12 11.36 -13.25
CA VAL A 513 -2.43 12.53 -12.66
C VAL A 513 -2.65 12.56 -11.15
N THR A 514 -1.58 12.62 -10.37
CA THR A 514 -1.67 13.03 -8.96
C THR A 514 -1.63 14.56 -8.91
N LYS A 515 -2.62 15.14 -8.25
CA LYS A 515 -2.77 16.60 -8.18
C LYS A 515 -2.47 17.12 -6.78
N GLY A 516 -1.69 18.18 -6.70
CA GLY A 516 -1.42 18.89 -5.46
C GLY A 516 -0.43 18.20 -4.53
N PHE A 517 0.46 17.38 -5.07
CA PHE A 517 1.52 16.72 -4.29
C PHE A 517 2.45 17.79 -3.70
N LEU A 518 2.56 17.85 -2.37
CA LEU A 518 3.27 18.93 -1.68
C LEU A 518 4.76 18.60 -1.52
N VAL A 519 5.60 19.51 -2.03
CA VAL A 519 7.05 19.46 -1.82
C VAL A 519 7.49 20.79 -1.22
N ARG A 520 8.14 20.77 -0.06
CA ARG A 520 8.66 21.98 0.55
C ARG A 520 9.97 22.39 -0.13
N LEU A 521 9.97 23.58 -0.76
CA LEU A 521 11.13 24.13 -1.44
C LEU A 521 11.52 25.47 -0.78
N SER A 522 12.82 25.74 -0.77
CA SER A 522 13.39 27.01 -0.27
C SER A 522 14.17 27.71 -1.37
N GLY A 523 14.57 28.96 -1.11
CA GLY A 523 15.40 29.73 -2.02
C GLY A 523 14.63 30.74 -2.86
N PHE A 524 13.34 30.96 -2.55
CA PHE A 524 12.55 31.96 -3.25
C PHE A 524 12.90 33.38 -2.78
N LYS A 525 12.94 34.34 -3.73
CA LYS A 525 12.90 35.77 -3.44
C LYS A 525 11.46 36.13 -3.09
N THR A 526 11.28 36.94 -2.07
CA THR A 526 9.96 37.40 -1.62
C THR A 526 9.44 38.59 -2.42
N SER A 527 10.26 39.09 -3.35
CA SER A 527 9.89 40.15 -4.30
C SER A 527 10.56 39.86 -5.64
N GLY A 528 9.86 40.18 -6.72
CA GLY A 528 10.36 39.90 -8.06
C GLY A 528 10.08 38.46 -8.51
N ASP A 529 10.60 38.14 -9.67
CA ASP A 529 10.34 36.88 -10.32
C ASP A 529 11.34 35.80 -9.86
N ASN A 530 10.84 34.60 -9.74
CA ASN A 530 11.62 33.40 -9.41
C ASN A 530 11.55 32.41 -10.56
N THR A 531 12.49 31.47 -10.55
CA THR A 531 12.49 30.29 -11.43
C THR A 531 12.54 29.02 -10.62
N ILE A 532 11.90 27.97 -11.12
CA ILE A 532 12.07 26.58 -10.63
C ILE A 532 12.54 25.77 -11.83
N THR A 533 13.75 25.20 -11.73
CA THR A 533 14.30 24.32 -12.76
C THR A 533 14.32 22.88 -12.24
N ILE A 534 13.76 21.97 -13.01
CA ILE A 534 13.66 20.54 -12.69
C ILE A 534 14.56 19.77 -13.67
N SER A 535 15.37 18.86 -13.13
CA SER A 535 16.17 17.91 -13.87
C SER A 535 15.98 16.51 -13.28
N GLY A 536 16.53 15.49 -13.91
CA GLY A 536 16.48 14.12 -13.38
C GLY A 536 17.35 13.94 -12.15
N LEU A 537 17.05 12.93 -11.38
CA LEU A 537 17.85 12.48 -10.23
C LEU A 537 18.29 11.04 -10.49
N SER A 538 19.42 10.88 -11.19
CA SER A 538 19.87 9.59 -11.72
C SER A 538 20.19 8.54 -10.64
N SER A 539 20.39 8.98 -9.40
CA SER A 539 20.56 8.05 -8.27
C SER A 539 19.25 7.34 -7.88
N VAL A 540 18.12 7.85 -8.37
CA VAL A 540 16.79 7.27 -8.11
C VAL A 540 16.23 6.61 -9.37
N SER A 541 16.20 7.35 -10.49
CA SER A 541 15.65 6.87 -11.76
C SER A 541 16.28 7.65 -12.92
N PRO A 542 16.32 7.10 -14.15
CA PRO A 542 16.82 7.86 -15.30
C PRO A 542 16.01 9.13 -15.56
N TYR A 543 14.68 9.04 -15.50
CA TYR A 543 13.78 10.16 -15.79
C TYR A 543 13.10 10.65 -14.53
N ALA A 544 12.83 11.95 -14.44
CA ALA A 544 11.86 12.53 -13.52
C ALA A 544 10.44 12.14 -14.00
N PRO A 545 9.40 12.34 -13.18
CA PRO A 545 8.02 12.16 -13.66
C PRO A 545 7.68 13.15 -14.77
N ASP A 546 6.58 12.90 -15.46
CA ASP A 546 6.00 13.90 -16.37
C ASP A 546 5.24 14.94 -15.54
N PHE A 547 5.42 16.22 -15.85
CA PHE A 547 4.80 17.31 -15.08
C PHE A 547 3.66 17.97 -15.84
N ASP A 548 2.52 18.16 -15.17
CA ASP A 548 1.36 18.90 -15.66
C ASP A 548 1.53 20.39 -15.33
N ARG A 549 1.63 20.71 -14.04
CA ARG A 549 1.79 22.11 -13.59
C ARG A 549 2.28 22.17 -12.14
N ILE A 550 2.66 23.37 -11.71
CA ILE A 550 2.94 23.62 -10.29
C ILE A 550 2.00 24.73 -9.76
N GLY A 551 1.68 24.64 -8.46
CA GLY A 551 0.93 25.67 -7.72
C GLY A 551 1.82 26.25 -6.63
N VAL A 552 1.93 27.57 -6.61
CA VAL A 552 2.82 28.32 -5.69
C VAL A 552 1.96 29.31 -4.91
N VAL A 553 2.19 29.43 -3.61
CA VAL A 553 1.45 30.41 -2.77
C VAL A 553 1.82 31.84 -3.23
N ALA A 554 0.76 32.66 -3.49
CA ALA A 554 0.90 34.01 -4.04
C ALA A 554 1.63 34.97 -3.09
#